data_e1dc35b3dd0a6b0c5a68e3d54dd95386
#
_entry.id   e1dc35b3dd0a6b0c5a68e3d54dd95386
#
_cell.length_a   1.000
_cell.length_b   1.000
_cell.length_c   1.000
_cell.angle_alpha   90.00
_cell.angle_beta   90.00
_cell.angle_gamma   90.00
#
_symmetry.space_group_name_H-M   'P 1'
#
loop_
_entity.id
_entity.type
_entity.pdbx_description
1 polymer ?
#
loop_
_entity_poly.entity_id
_entity_poly.type
_entity_poly.pdbx_seq_one_letter_code
_entity_poly.pdbx_strand_id
1 'polypeptide(L)'
;MATILRSQDRDFQEDPNKIDNFRLFSDVSRKKNDVTPKNLNFDLRLLNPGQYSAPYHSHRFAEELFMIISGSLTLRTPVGLDIVTSGDLVFFEMGDSGAHQFYNHTSEPCTYLDIRSFVGFDICDYPDSGKILIAPSFEIFKSEDQATYFEGETNVLEKWDNLKSNKPNH
;
A
#
# COMPACT_ATOMS: atom_id res chain seq x y z
N MET A 1 21.90 15.69 5.16
CA MET A 1 21.31 16.91 5.74
C MET A 1 20.05 16.48 6.48
N ALA A 2 19.73 17.04 7.64
CA ALA A 2 18.47 16.75 8.33
C ALA A 2 17.38 17.69 7.84
N THR A 3 16.17 17.17 7.60
CA THR A 3 14.99 17.98 7.26
C THR A 3 14.02 17.93 8.44
N ILE A 4 13.51 19.09 8.85
CA ILE A 4 12.53 19.22 9.92
C ILE A 4 11.17 19.50 9.28
N LEU A 5 10.24 18.57 9.44
CA LEU A 5 8.83 18.73 9.05
C LEU A 5 8.06 19.22 10.27
N ARG A 6 7.67 20.47 10.27
CA ARG A 6 7.04 21.09 11.44
C ARG A 6 5.52 20.87 11.45
N SER A 7 4.97 20.74 12.65
CA SER A 7 3.54 20.49 12.83
C SER A 7 2.64 21.61 12.28
N GLN A 8 3.09 22.87 12.35
CA GLN A 8 2.35 24.00 11.78
C GLN A 8 2.32 24.05 10.26
N ASP A 9 3.20 23.30 9.59
CA ASP A 9 3.30 23.25 8.12
C ASP A 9 2.55 22.06 7.52
N ARG A 10 1.84 21.29 8.35
CA ARG A 10 1.06 20.13 7.91
C ARG A 10 -0.09 20.56 7.01
N ASP A 11 -0.29 19.82 5.94
CA ASP A 11 -1.37 20.03 4.99
C ASP A 11 -1.94 18.68 4.59
N PHE A 12 -3.07 18.32 5.19
CA PHE A 12 -3.76 17.07 4.93
C PHE A 12 -4.63 17.20 3.69
N GLN A 13 -4.29 16.43 2.66
CA GLN A 13 -5.03 16.37 1.41
C GLN A 13 -5.61 14.96 1.18
N GLU A 14 -6.81 14.93 0.65
CA GLU A 14 -7.53 13.72 0.31
C GLU A 14 -6.96 13.09 -0.97
N ASP A 15 -6.97 11.77 -1.06
CA ASP A 15 -6.64 11.09 -2.31
C ASP A 15 -7.67 11.45 -3.41
N PRO A 16 -7.23 11.93 -4.58
CA PRO A 16 -8.14 12.28 -5.67
C PRO A 16 -8.91 11.09 -6.24
N ASN A 17 -8.41 9.85 -6.06
CA ASN A 17 -9.05 8.62 -6.55
C ASN A 17 -9.92 7.93 -5.47
N LYS A 18 -10.32 8.67 -4.47
CA LYS A 18 -11.16 8.17 -3.37
C LYS A 18 -12.51 7.62 -3.85
N ILE A 19 -13.03 6.69 -3.08
CA ILE A 19 -14.43 6.25 -3.13
C ILE A 19 -15.05 6.41 -1.73
N ASP A 20 -16.38 6.44 -1.64
CA ASP A 20 -17.15 6.92 -0.48
C ASP A 20 -16.67 6.47 0.90
N ASN A 21 -16.26 5.21 1.08
CA ASN A 21 -15.83 4.69 2.38
C ASN A 21 -14.31 4.77 2.62
N PHE A 22 -13.52 5.14 1.59
CA PHE A 22 -12.06 5.16 1.62
C PHE A 22 -11.55 6.57 1.37
N ARG A 23 -11.77 7.46 2.35
CA ARG A 23 -11.38 8.88 2.27
C ARG A 23 -10.23 9.16 3.23
N LEU A 24 -9.09 8.55 2.95
CA LEU A 24 -7.87 8.77 3.72
C LEU A 24 -7.20 10.07 3.30
N PHE A 25 -6.85 10.90 4.28
CA PHE A 25 -6.06 12.11 4.07
C PHE A 25 -4.59 11.83 4.37
N SER A 26 -3.71 12.40 3.57
CA SER A 26 -2.27 12.32 3.75
C SER A 26 -1.68 13.72 3.90
N ASP A 27 -0.75 13.89 4.84
CA ASP A 27 0.02 15.12 4.96
C ASP A 27 1.00 15.23 3.79
N VAL A 28 0.83 16.25 2.96
CA VAL A 28 1.68 16.51 1.80
C VAL A 28 2.90 17.38 2.09
N SER A 29 3.11 17.78 3.35
CA SER A 29 4.23 18.64 3.74
C SER A 29 5.59 18.04 3.40
N ARG A 30 5.74 16.72 3.51
CA ARG A 30 6.94 15.98 3.09
C ARG A 30 7.25 16.19 1.60
N LYS A 31 6.25 16.06 0.73
CA LYS A 31 6.40 16.26 -0.73
C LYS A 31 6.72 17.70 -1.07
N LYS A 32 6.08 18.66 -0.38
CA LYS A 32 6.35 20.12 -0.56
C LYS A 32 7.77 20.52 -0.19
N ASN A 33 8.42 19.75 0.69
CA ASN A 33 9.82 19.98 1.10
C ASN A 33 10.81 19.06 0.35
N ASP A 34 10.41 18.44 -0.77
CA ASP A 34 11.23 17.57 -1.61
C ASP A 34 11.89 16.40 -0.85
N VAL A 35 11.27 15.95 0.24
CA VAL A 35 11.76 14.81 1.00
C VAL A 35 11.30 13.52 0.34
N THR A 36 12.24 12.85 -0.32
CA THR A 36 12.00 11.57 -1.01
C THR A 36 12.79 10.45 -0.32
N PRO A 37 12.15 9.65 0.54
CA PRO A 37 12.79 8.50 1.18
C PRO A 37 13.18 7.45 0.15
N LYS A 38 14.28 6.72 0.42
CA LYS A 38 14.76 5.64 -0.47
C LYS A 38 14.38 4.25 0.03
N ASN A 39 14.57 4.01 1.32
CA ASN A 39 14.38 2.69 1.92
C ASN A 39 13.31 2.67 3.01
N LEU A 40 12.85 3.85 3.42
CA LEU A 40 11.85 4.02 4.46
C LEU A 40 10.84 5.05 3.98
N ASN A 41 9.63 4.63 3.69
CA ASN A 41 8.52 5.57 3.48
C ASN A 41 7.88 5.95 4.81
N PHE A 42 7.39 7.16 4.90
CA PHE A 42 6.59 7.60 6.03
C PHE A 42 5.58 8.66 5.60
N ASP A 43 4.40 8.59 6.15
CA ASP A 43 3.36 9.60 5.95
C ASP A 43 2.58 9.82 7.25
N LEU A 44 2.14 11.03 7.47
CA LEU A 44 1.09 11.30 8.45
C LEU A 44 -0.26 11.15 7.76
N ARG A 45 -1.13 10.40 8.40
CA ARG A 45 -2.48 10.10 7.92
C ARG A 45 -3.52 10.71 8.84
N LEU A 46 -4.64 11.11 8.25
CA LEU A 46 -5.84 11.52 8.99
C LEU A 46 -7.02 10.73 8.45
N LEU A 47 -7.77 10.12 9.35
CA LEU A 47 -8.97 9.35 9.05
C LEU A 47 -10.17 9.96 9.77
N ASN A 48 -11.12 10.47 9.00
CA ASN A 48 -12.34 11.06 9.53
C ASN A 48 -13.32 9.99 10.05
N PRO A 49 -14.28 10.38 10.91
CA PRO A 49 -15.33 9.49 11.39
C PRO A 49 -16.02 8.70 10.29
N GLY A 50 -16.27 7.41 10.53
CA GLY A 50 -16.97 6.52 9.60
C GLY A 50 -16.15 6.09 8.37
N GLN A 51 -14.87 6.42 8.28
CA GLN A 51 -14.02 6.11 7.14
C GLN A 51 -13.07 4.94 7.40
N TYR A 52 -12.73 4.22 6.34
CA TYR A 52 -11.72 3.17 6.31
C TYR A 52 -10.40 3.71 5.73
N SER A 53 -9.25 3.22 6.20
CA SER A 53 -7.93 3.68 5.77
C SER A 53 -7.62 3.31 4.32
N ALA A 54 -7.73 2.04 4.01
CA ALA A 54 -7.45 1.43 2.72
C ALA A 54 -8.26 0.14 2.60
N PRO A 55 -8.38 -0.48 1.43
CA PRO A 55 -8.84 -1.86 1.34
C PRO A 55 -8.01 -2.77 2.24
N TYR A 56 -8.62 -3.81 2.83
CA TYR A 56 -7.92 -4.81 3.64
C TYR A 56 -6.81 -5.45 2.81
N HIS A 57 -5.55 -5.33 3.25
CA HIS A 57 -4.38 -5.73 2.45
C HIS A 57 -3.20 -6.14 3.31
N SER A 58 -2.25 -6.84 2.68
CA SER A 58 -0.93 -7.14 3.22
C SER A 58 0.16 -6.81 2.20
N HIS A 59 1.40 -6.73 2.67
CA HIS A 59 2.60 -6.48 1.87
C HIS A 59 3.48 -7.71 1.85
N ARG A 60 3.92 -8.17 0.66
CA ARG A 60 4.81 -9.35 0.57
C ARG A 60 6.27 -9.03 0.93
N PHE A 61 6.70 -7.77 0.70
CA PHE A 61 8.11 -7.36 0.82
C PHE A 61 8.30 -6.10 1.65
N ALA A 62 7.28 -5.61 2.33
CA ALA A 62 7.36 -4.47 3.21
C ALA A 62 6.80 -4.79 4.60
N GLU A 63 7.47 -4.28 5.62
CA GLU A 63 6.96 -4.19 6.99
C GLU A 63 6.41 -2.80 7.21
N GLU A 64 5.38 -2.68 8.05
CA GLU A 64 4.81 -1.40 8.43
C GLU A 64 4.79 -1.24 9.95
N LEU A 65 5.03 -0.01 10.39
CA LEU A 65 4.92 0.41 11.78
C LEU A 65 4.03 1.65 11.84
N PHE A 66 2.90 1.53 12.50
CA PHE A 66 2.00 2.67 12.71
C PHE A 66 2.03 3.11 14.17
N MET A 67 1.97 4.42 14.37
CA MET A 67 1.81 5.03 15.68
C MET A 67 0.56 5.89 15.69
N ILE A 68 -0.37 5.59 16.57
CA ILE A 68 -1.57 6.41 16.76
C ILE A 68 -1.17 7.69 17.49
N ILE A 69 -1.34 8.83 16.85
CA ILE A 69 -0.96 10.14 17.41
C ILE A 69 -2.13 10.74 18.19
N SER A 70 -3.33 10.67 17.64
CA SER A 70 -4.54 11.20 18.29
C SER A 70 -5.77 10.41 17.88
N GLY A 71 -6.74 10.31 18.78
CA GLY A 71 -7.98 9.59 18.54
C GLY A 71 -7.88 8.10 18.81
N SER A 72 -8.80 7.35 18.23
CA SER A 72 -8.90 5.89 18.36
C SER A 72 -9.45 5.29 17.08
N LEU A 73 -8.99 4.09 16.73
CA LEU A 73 -9.40 3.35 15.53
C LEU A 73 -9.73 1.90 15.87
N THR A 74 -10.63 1.31 15.11
CA THR A 74 -10.75 -0.15 15.05
C THR A 74 -9.74 -0.66 14.04
N LEU A 75 -8.89 -1.58 14.48
CA LEU A 75 -7.95 -2.34 13.67
C LEU A 75 -8.56 -3.69 13.29
N ARG A 76 -8.58 -4.02 12.02
CA ARG A 76 -8.88 -5.36 11.51
C ARG A 76 -7.59 -6.06 11.13
N THR A 77 -7.42 -7.30 11.61
CA THR A 77 -6.31 -8.21 11.26
C THR A 77 -6.85 -9.60 10.93
N PRO A 78 -6.00 -10.58 10.51
CA PRO A 78 -6.43 -11.96 10.32
C PRO A 78 -6.98 -12.64 11.57
N VAL A 79 -6.60 -12.16 12.77
CA VAL A 79 -7.05 -12.74 14.05
C VAL A 79 -8.29 -12.06 14.61
N GLY A 80 -8.79 -10.99 13.99
CA GLY A 80 -10.03 -10.31 14.39
C GLY A 80 -9.92 -8.80 14.44
N LEU A 81 -10.77 -8.20 15.30
CA LEU A 81 -10.83 -6.76 15.50
C LEU A 81 -10.26 -6.39 16.87
N ASP A 82 -9.52 -5.28 16.91
CA ASP A 82 -9.02 -4.68 18.14
C ASP A 82 -9.21 -3.16 18.11
N ILE A 83 -9.09 -2.50 19.26
CA ILE A 83 -9.15 -1.05 19.39
C ILE A 83 -7.75 -0.54 19.70
N VAL A 84 -7.28 0.40 18.88
CA VAL A 84 -6.01 1.09 19.09
C VAL A 84 -6.26 2.57 19.38
N THR A 85 -5.45 3.13 20.28
CA THR A 85 -5.62 4.48 20.82
C THR A 85 -4.33 5.28 20.77
N SER A 86 -4.44 6.58 21.03
CA SER A 86 -3.28 7.47 21.06
C SER A 86 -2.14 6.93 21.93
N GLY A 87 -0.95 6.84 21.36
CA GLY A 87 0.27 6.29 21.95
C GLY A 87 0.56 4.84 21.57
N ASP A 88 -0.41 4.10 21.04
CA ASP A 88 -0.19 2.72 20.63
C ASP A 88 0.68 2.64 19.37
N LEU A 89 1.54 1.61 19.36
CA LEU A 89 2.33 1.18 18.20
C LEU A 89 1.76 -0.12 17.66
N VAL A 90 1.56 -0.19 16.36
CA VAL A 90 1.09 -1.39 15.67
C VAL A 90 2.12 -1.77 14.62
N PHE A 91 2.64 -2.98 14.69
CA PHE A 91 3.60 -3.50 13.74
C PHE A 91 2.93 -4.57 12.86
N PHE A 92 3.11 -4.47 11.57
CA PHE A 92 2.61 -5.41 10.58
C PHE A 92 3.79 -6.09 9.90
N GLU A 93 3.83 -7.42 10.02
CA GLU A 93 4.81 -8.26 9.37
C GLU A 93 4.56 -8.35 7.86
N MET A 94 5.57 -8.77 7.12
CA MET A 94 5.41 -9.16 5.72
C MET A 94 4.50 -10.38 5.58
N GLY A 95 3.75 -10.45 4.49
CA GLY A 95 2.87 -11.56 4.14
C GLY A 95 1.50 -11.49 4.81
N ASP A 96 0.78 -12.61 4.75
CA ASP A 96 -0.65 -12.67 5.11
C ASP A 96 -0.92 -12.36 6.58
N SER A 97 0.04 -12.66 7.47
CA SER A 97 -0.08 -12.34 8.91
C SER A 97 -0.15 -10.85 9.20
N GLY A 98 0.45 -10.02 8.35
CA GLY A 98 0.42 -8.56 8.44
C GLY A 98 -0.79 -7.90 7.77
N ALA A 99 -1.77 -8.67 7.29
CA ALA A 99 -2.94 -8.08 6.65
C ALA A 99 -3.74 -7.20 7.62
N HIS A 100 -4.08 -5.99 7.16
CA HIS A 100 -4.70 -5.01 8.03
C HIS A 100 -5.61 -4.01 7.32
N GLN A 101 -6.46 -3.37 8.13
CA GLN A 101 -7.31 -2.24 7.75
C GLN A 101 -7.72 -1.49 9.00
N PHE A 102 -7.72 -0.16 8.95
CA PHE A 102 -8.31 0.67 9.99
C PHE A 102 -9.70 1.17 9.62
N TYR A 103 -10.52 1.34 10.65
CA TYR A 103 -11.81 2.00 10.58
C TYR A 103 -11.93 3.01 11.73
N ASN A 104 -12.31 4.25 11.42
CA ASN A 104 -12.62 5.23 12.45
C ASN A 104 -14.07 5.08 12.92
N HIS A 105 -14.25 4.38 14.03
CA HIS A 105 -15.53 4.13 14.67
C HIS A 105 -16.01 5.28 15.57
N THR A 106 -15.17 6.31 15.74
CA THR A 106 -15.45 7.42 16.67
C THR A 106 -16.14 8.60 15.98
N SER A 107 -16.51 9.63 16.75
CA SER A 107 -17.05 10.89 16.22
C SER A 107 -15.99 11.94 15.89
N GLU A 108 -14.71 11.68 16.19
CA GLU A 108 -13.62 12.61 16.01
C GLU A 108 -12.58 12.07 15.01
N PRO A 109 -11.86 12.93 14.28
CA PRO A 109 -10.79 12.51 13.41
C PRO A 109 -9.66 11.84 14.20
N CYS A 110 -9.06 10.81 13.62
CA CYS A 110 -7.85 10.17 14.14
C CYS A 110 -6.66 10.46 13.24
N THR A 111 -5.51 10.79 13.83
CA THR A 111 -4.25 10.92 13.12
C THR A 111 -3.27 9.83 13.55
N TYR A 112 -2.52 9.31 12.58
CA TYR A 112 -1.48 8.30 12.84
C TYR A 112 -0.29 8.50 11.92
N LEU A 113 0.87 8.07 12.38
CA LEU A 113 2.09 7.96 11.59
C LEU A 113 2.14 6.57 10.95
N ASP A 114 2.29 6.54 9.65
CA ASP A 114 2.47 5.38 8.81
C ASP A 114 3.94 5.35 8.38
N ILE A 115 4.67 4.33 8.81
CA ILE A 115 6.07 4.09 8.42
C ILE A 115 6.11 2.73 7.74
N ARG A 116 6.70 2.68 6.55
CA ARG A 116 6.82 1.45 5.77
C ARG A 116 8.24 1.28 5.24
N SER A 117 8.79 0.08 5.40
CA SER A 117 10.02 -0.31 4.72
C SER A 117 9.79 -0.34 3.20
N PHE A 118 10.82 -0.02 2.41
CA PHE A 118 10.72 -0.05 0.96
C PHE A 118 12.07 -0.42 0.34
N VAL A 119 12.09 -1.55 -0.36
CA VAL A 119 13.28 -2.08 -1.03
C VAL A 119 13.26 -1.87 -2.56
N GLY A 120 12.42 -0.95 -3.03
CA GLY A 120 12.28 -0.64 -4.46
C GLY A 120 11.22 -1.44 -5.20
N PHE A 121 10.66 -2.46 -4.56
CA PHE A 121 9.63 -3.35 -5.11
C PHE A 121 8.73 -3.85 -3.98
N ASP A 122 7.44 -4.02 -4.26
CA ASP A 122 6.49 -4.65 -3.34
C ASP A 122 5.31 -5.24 -4.10
N ILE A 123 4.66 -6.22 -3.50
CA ILE A 123 3.37 -6.78 -3.94
C ILE A 123 2.41 -6.69 -2.78
N CYS A 124 1.27 -6.01 -3.00
CA CYS A 124 0.20 -5.96 -2.02
C CYS A 124 -0.89 -6.96 -2.39
N ASP A 125 -1.26 -7.80 -1.45
CA ASP A 125 -2.41 -8.70 -1.58
C ASP A 125 -3.65 -8.05 -0.96
N TYR A 126 -4.81 -8.25 -1.61
CA TYR A 126 -6.11 -7.75 -1.16
C TYR A 126 -7.07 -8.92 -0.95
N PRO A 127 -7.07 -9.56 0.22
CA PRO A 127 -7.82 -10.81 0.44
C PRO A 127 -9.32 -10.69 0.19
N ASP A 128 -9.93 -9.55 0.52
CA ASP A 128 -11.39 -9.35 0.34
C ASP A 128 -11.82 -9.28 -1.13
N SER A 129 -10.93 -8.90 -2.03
CA SER A 129 -11.27 -8.65 -3.45
C SER A 129 -10.49 -9.52 -4.43
N GLY A 130 -9.61 -10.40 -3.92
CA GLY A 130 -8.79 -11.29 -4.74
C GLY A 130 -7.91 -10.54 -5.74
N LYS A 131 -7.40 -9.35 -5.36
CA LYS A 131 -6.50 -8.55 -6.20
C LYS A 131 -5.09 -8.61 -5.67
N ILE A 132 -4.14 -8.36 -6.58
CA ILE A 132 -2.75 -8.04 -6.25
C ILE A 132 -2.39 -6.71 -6.90
N LEU A 133 -1.55 -5.92 -6.22
CA LEU A 133 -0.95 -4.70 -6.76
C LEU A 133 0.56 -4.87 -6.78
N ILE A 134 1.19 -4.50 -7.89
CA ILE A 134 2.64 -4.54 -8.06
C ILE A 134 3.18 -3.11 -8.01
N ALA A 135 4.03 -2.80 -7.03
CA ALA A 135 4.72 -1.52 -6.92
C ALA A 135 6.17 -1.67 -7.44
N PRO A 136 6.75 -0.68 -8.11
CA PRO A 136 6.29 0.70 -8.26
C PRO A 136 5.41 0.97 -9.49
N SER A 137 5.11 -0.03 -10.34
CA SER A 137 4.31 0.19 -11.57
C SER A 137 2.85 0.51 -11.27
N PHE A 138 2.34 0.14 -10.08
CA PHE A 138 0.94 0.26 -9.67
C PHE A 138 -0.03 -0.50 -10.56
N GLU A 139 0.44 -1.57 -11.21
CA GLU A 139 -0.40 -2.49 -11.96
C GLU A 139 -1.21 -3.36 -10.99
N ILE A 140 -2.49 -3.55 -11.31
CA ILE A 140 -3.42 -4.31 -10.47
C ILE A 140 -3.99 -5.45 -11.29
N PHE A 141 -3.89 -6.67 -10.76
CA PHE A 141 -4.36 -7.91 -11.37
C PHE A 141 -5.34 -8.61 -10.43
N LYS A 142 -6.17 -9.48 -10.97
CA LYS A 142 -6.91 -10.44 -10.16
C LYS A 142 -6.05 -11.69 -9.93
N SER A 143 -6.05 -12.21 -8.71
CA SER A 143 -5.26 -13.41 -8.36
C SER A 143 -5.77 -14.67 -9.07
N GLU A 144 -7.01 -14.69 -9.53
CA GLU A 144 -7.59 -15.78 -10.32
C GLU A 144 -7.02 -15.88 -11.74
N ASP A 145 -6.40 -14.82 -12.26
CA ASP A 145 -5.79 -14.78 -13.60
C ASP A 145 -4.35 -15.34 -13.61
N GLN A 146 -4.01 -16.25 -12.69
CA GLN A 146 -2.71 -16.89 -12.65
C GLN A 146 -2.55 -17.86 -13.80
N ALA A 147 -1.47 -17.70 -14.56
CA ALA A 147 -1.05 -18.64 -15.60
C ALA A 147 0.00 -19.62 -15.10
N THR A 148 0.09 -20.80 -15.71
CA THR A 148 1.21 -21.69 -15.50
C THR A 148 2.43 -21.22 -16.29
N TYR A 149 3.65 -21.62 -15.86
CA TYR A 149 4.89 -21.13 -16.47
C TYR A 149 4.97 -21.34 -18.00
N PHE A 150 4.43 -22.47 -18.50
CA PHE A 150 4.45 -22.81 -19.92
C PHE A 150 3.14 -22.51 -20.66
N GLU A 151 2.18 -21.90 -20.02
CA GLU A 151 0.90 -21.57 -20.65
C GLU A 151 1.12 -20.58 -21.81
N GLY A 152 0.58 -20.92 -22.98
CA GLY A 152 0.76 -20.13 -24.21
C GLY A 152 2.10 -20.35 -24.95
N GLU A 153 3.02 -21.18 -24.44
CA GLU A 153 4.33 -21.42 -25.04
C GLU A 153 4.40 -22.69 -25.91
N THR A 154 3.27 -23.17 -26.42
CA THR A 154 3.16 -24.46 -27.13
C THR A 154 3.73 -24.45 -28.53
N ASN A 155 3.88 -23.31 -29.19
CA ASN A 155 4.32 -23.17 -30.60
C ASN A 155 5.70 -22.51 -30.75
N VAL A 156 6.62 -22.80 -29.87
CA VAL A 156 7.97 -22.19 -29.84
C VAL A 156 8.77 -22.47 -31.13
N LEU A 157 8.64 -23.67 -31.70
CA LEU A 157 9.34 -24.04 -32.94
C LEU A 157 8.90 -23.18 -34.11
N GLU A 158 7.60 -22.96 -34.29
CA GLU A 158 7.07 -22.11 -35.35
C GLU A 158 7.54 -20.67 -35.21
N LYS A 159 7.52 -20.14 -33.97
CA LYS A 159 8.06 -18.79 -33.68
C LYS A 159 9.53 -18.66 -34.12
N TRP A 160 10.36 -19.68 -33.84
CA TRP A 160 11.77 -19.68 -34.20
C TRP A 160 12.00 -19.82 -35.70
N ASP A 161 11.24 -20.64 -36.42
CA ASP A 161 11.38 -20.82 -37.87
C ASP A 161 10.96 -19.55 -38.63
N ASN A 162 9.93 -18.86 -38.19
CA ASN A 162 9.54 -17.56 -38.73
C ASN A 162 10.65 -16.48 -38.55
N LEU A 163 11.38 -16.51 -37.44
CA LEU A 163 12.50 -15.60 -37.20
C LEU A 163 13.72 -15.92 -38.08
N LYS A 164 13.98 -17.22 -38.35
CA LYS A 164 15.07 -17.66 -39.24
C LYS A 164 14.80 -17.26 -40.69
N SER A 165 13.56 -17.38 -41.16
CA SER A 165 13.16 -17.03 -42.53
C SER A 165 13.21 -15.54 -42.83
N ASN A 166 13.11 -14.68 -41.80
CA ASN A 166 13.13 -13.22 -41.91
C ASN A 166 14.51 -12.60 -41.68
N LYS A 167 15.62 -13.37 -41.63
CA LYS A 167 16.95 -12.80 -41.57
C LYS A 167 17.30 -12.15 -42.93
N PRO A 168 17.71 -10.87 -42.98
CA PRO A 168 18.26 -10.30 -44.17
C PRO A 168 19.53 -11.09 -44.54
N ASN A 169 19.63 -11.50 -45.82
CA ASN A 169 20.85 -12.08 -46.36
C ASN A 169 21.97 -11.04 -46.21
N HIS A 170 22.96 -11.34 -45.37
CA HIS A 170 24.21 -10.61 -45.28
C HIS A 170 25.22 -11.18 -46.29
#